data_786ddd00491b571c5370d63f4aa2868e
#
_entry.id   786ddd00491b571c5370d63f4aa2868e
#
_cell.length_a   1.000
_cell.length_b   1.000
_cell.length_c   1.000
_cell.angle_alpha   90.00
_cell.angle_beta   90.00
_cell.angle_gamma   90.00
#
_symmetry.space_group_name_H-M   'P 1'
#
loop_
_entity.id
_entity.type
_entity.pdbx_description
1 polymer ?
#
loop_
_entity_poly.entity_id
_entity_poly.type
_entity_poly.pdbx_seq_one_letter_code
_entity_poly.pdbx_strand_id
1 'polypeptide(L)'
;MKALVYKGPKQLVYTDVNEPNPQAGEALIDLDCSGICGSDMHAYLGHDERRPAPLILGHEAAGVIRSGPEAGRRVTINPLVSCGTCEACVEGRDNLCPSRQIISMPPREGSFAERLAMPTSNLVTVPDAVPLWHAALTEPMACGWHAVKLALRLAHRAPGDMHAVVLGGGAIGIGSALSLAAQGVRSVTVLETNPVRLERLRRDLPQFEFHASFEDAGSKAPDLVIDAVGFEPTRLIASTIVKPGGIIAHIGLGQATGGLDIRRMTLQEITFCGTYT
;
A
#
# COMPACT_ATOMS: atom_id res chain seq x y z
N MET A 1 2.51 -11.94 26.15
CA MET A 1 1.97 -10.69 25.62
C MET A 1 0.56 -10.88 25.09
N LYS A 2 -0.23 -9.81 24.93
CA LYS A 2 -1.54 -9.87 24.27
C LYS A 2 -1.41 -9.74 22.76
N ALA A 3 -2.25 -10.48 22.03
CA ALA A 3 -2.37 -10.38 20.58
C ALA A 3 -3.80 -10.67 20.11
N LEU A 4 -4.14 -10.16 18.94
CA LEU A 4 -5.36 -10.47 18.22
C LEU A 4 -5.06 -11.58 17.20
N VAL A 5 -5.40 -12.82 17.56
CA VAL A 5 -5.06 -14.01 16.78
C VAL A 5 -6.22 -14.38 15.85
N TYR A 6 -5.93 -14.46 14.56
CA TYR A 6 -6.82 -15.04 13.56
C TYR A 6 -6.87 -16.56 13.72
N LYS A 7 -8.06 -17.10 14.00
CA LYS A 7 -8.30 -18.53 14.25
C LYS A 7 -9.02 -19.24 13.09
N GLY A 8 -9.41 -18.49 12.07
CA GLY A 8 -10.15 -18.94 10.91
C GLY A 8 -11.11 -17.87 10.41
N PRO A 9 -11.82 -18.11 9.30
CA PRO A 9 -12.73 -17.14 8.70
C PRO A 9 -13.70 -16.52 9.71
N LYS A 10 -13.66 -15.19 9.81
CA LYS A 10 -14.46 -14.35 10.72
C LYS A 10 -14.24 -14.62 12.22
N GLN A 11 -13.08 -15.21 12.56
CA GLN A 11 -12.72 -15.49 13.95
C GLN A 11 -11.40 -14.82 14.32
N LEU A 12 -11.49 -13.75 15.10
CA LEU A 12 -10.36 -13.09 15.75
C LEU A 12 -10.52 -13.20 17.25
N VAL A 13 -9.46 -13.61 17.95
CA VAL A 13 -9.47 -13.82 19.40
C VAL A 13 -8.36 -13.00 20.04
N TYR A 14 -8.73 -12.08 20.93
CA TYR A 14 -7.78 -11.35 21.77
C TYR A 14 -7.36 -12.24 22.93
N THR A 15 -6.11 -12.67 22.96
CA THR A 15 -5.63 -13.70 23.89
C THR A 15 -4.15 -13.50 24.26
N ASP A 16 -3.70 -14.23 25.27
CA ASP A 16 -2.29 -14.35 25.60
C ASP A 16 -1.57 -15.26 24.62
N VAL A 17 -0.42 -14.80 24.15
CA VAL A 17 0.52 -15.55 23.31
C VAL A 17 1.93 -15.42 23.87
N ASN A 18 2.84 -16.30 23.46
CA ASN A 18 4.24 -16.17 23.80
C ASN A 18 4.83 -14.86 23.24
N GLU A 19 5.74 -14.28 23.97
CA GLU A 19 6.49 -13.12 23.50
C GLU A 19 7.43 -13.53 22.34
N PRO A 20 7.56 -12.71 21.27
CA PRO A 20 8.52 -13.00 20.22
C PRO A 20 9.94 -13.05 20.77
N ASN A 21 10.74 -14.01 20.28
CA ASN A 21 12.16 -14.12 20.62
C ASN A 21 12.99 -13.62 19.44
N PRO A 22 13.54 -12.38 19.49
CA PRO A 22 14.34 -11.83 18.41
C PRO A 22 15.56 -12.70 18.11
N GLN A 23 15.80 -12.96 16.85
CA GLN A 23 16.99 -13.66 16.37
C GLN A 23 18.18 -12.68 16.24
N ALA A 24 19.37 -13.20 15.96
CA ALA A 24 20.54 -12.35 15.69
C ALA A 24 20.24 -11.37 14.54
N GLY A 25 20.47 -10.07 14.79
CA GLY A 25 20.15 -8.99 13.85
C GLY A 25 18.71 -8.50 13.88
N GLU A 26 17.86 -9.06 14.75
CA GLU A 26 16.49 -8.56 14.98
C GLU A 26 16.40 -7.73 16.27
N ALA A 27 15.46 -6.82 16.30
CA ALA A 27 15.07 -6.08 17.49
C ALA A 27 13.64 -6.44 17.90
N LEU A 28 13.36 -6.36 19.21
CA LEU A 28 12.01 -6.43 19.75
C LEU A 28 11.45 -5.02 19.84
N ILE A 29 10.26 -4.82 19.27
CA ILE A 29 9.57 -3.55 19.22
C ILE A 29 8.32 -3.62 20.10
N ASP A 30 8.16 -2.68 21.03
CA ASP A 30 6.88 -2.40 21.66
C ASP A 30 6.05 -1.60 20.67
N LEU A 31 4.94 -2.17 20.21
CA LEU A 31 4.06 -1.56 19.21
C LEU A 31 3.12 -0.55 19.87
N ASP A 32 3.09 0.66 19.33
CA ASP A 32 2.18 1.72 19.74
C ASP A 32 0.83 1.60 19.01
N CYS A 33 0.91 1.29 17.71
CA CYS A 33 -0.26 1.19 16.86
C CYS A 33 0.01 0.31 15.64
N SER A 34 -1.08 -0.21 15.08
CA SER A 34 -1.08 -0.96 13.82
C SER A 34 -2.31 -0.59 12.99
N GLY A 35 -2.12 -0.29 11.71
CA GLY A 35 -3.17 -0.09 10.74
C GLY A 35 -3.82 -1.40 10.31
N ILE A 36 -5.01 -1.30 9.72
CA ILE A 36 -5.75 -2.43 9.15
C ILE A 36 -5.79 -2.27 7.64
N CYS A 37 -5.07 -3.13 6.94
CA CYS A 37 -5.07 -3.17 5.47
C CYS A 37 -6.29 -3.94 4.92
N GLY A 38 -6.66 -3.65 3.68
CA GLY A 38 -7.64 -4.46 2.96
C GLY A 38 -7.26 -5.93 2.85
N SER A 39 -5.97 -6.25 2.81
CA SER A 39 -5.47 -7.63 2.78
C SER A 39 -5.69 -8.37 4.10
N ASP A 40 -5.69 -7.68 5.26
CA ASP A 40 -6.08 -8.27 6.54
C ASP A 40 -7.57 -8.64 6.55
N MET A 41 -8.42 -7.80 5.93
CA MET A 41 -9.83 -8.09 5.75
C MET A 41 -10.06 -9.30 4.82
N HIS A 42 -9.28 -9.44 3.74
CA HIS A 42 -9.33 -10.64 2.89
C HIS A 42 -8.98 -11.89 3.68
N ALA A 43 -7.93 -11.86 4.50
CA ALA A 43 -7.56 -12.96 5.38
C ALA A 43 -8.69 -13.28 6.39
N TYR A 44 -9.18 -12.25 7.08
CA TYR A 44 -10.29 -12.39 8.05
C TYR A 44 -11.53 -13.04 7.43
N LEU A 45 -11.86 -12.72 6.18
CA LEU A 45 -12.98 -13.31 5.46
C LEU A 45 -12.70 -14.72 4.91
N GLY A 46 -11.46 -15.20 5.00
CA GLY A 46 -11.03 -16.51 4.47
C GLY A 46 -10.75 -16.52 2.98
N HIS A 47 -10.45 -15.37 2.38
CA HIS A 47 -10.20 -15.23 0.95
C HIS A 47 -8.69 -15.14 0.60
N ASP A 48 -7.79 -15.35 1.57
CA ASP A 48 -6.33 -15.35 1.33
C ASP A 48 -5.67 -16.63 1.88
N GLU A 49 -5.44 -17.58 1.00
CA GLU A 49 -4.80 -18.87 1.31
C GLU A 49 -3.36 -18.73 1.82
N ARG A 50 -2.70 -17.59 1.57
CA ARG A 50 -1.34 -17.32 2.05
C ARG A 50 -1.30 -17.04 3.55
N ARG A 51 -2.45 -16.79 4.17
CA ARG A 51 -2.62 -16.49 5.60
C ARG A 51 -3.44 -17.56 6.30
N PRO A 52 -2.90 -18.81 6.44
CA PRO A 52 -3.60 -19.89 7.14
C PRO A 52 -3.71 -19.58 8.64
N ALA A 53 -4.81 -19.97 9.24
CA ALA A 53 -4.97 -19.91 10.70
C ALA A 53 -4.23 -21.06 11.41
N PRO A 54 -3.71 -20.89 12.65
CA PRO A 54 -3.70 -19.64 13.42
C PRO A 54 -2.59 -18.69 12.98
N LEU A 55 -2.84 -17.36 13.03
CA LEU A 55 -1.86 -16.35 12.64
C LEU A 55 -2.20 -15.01 13.30
N ILE A 56 -1.21 -14.23 13.66
CA ILE A 56 -1.38 -12.81 14.00
C ILE A 56 -1.31 -12.02 12.69
N LEU A 57 -2.37 -11.26 12.39
CA LEU A 57 -2.43 -10.40 11.20
C LEU A 57 -1.81 -9.02 11.46
N GLY A 58 -1.88 -8.11 10.48
CA GLY A 58 -1.37 -6.73 10.56
C GLY A 58 0.05 -6.58 10.05
N HIS A 59 0.30 -5.49 9.32
CA HIS A 59 1.62 -5.21 8.71
C HIS A 59 1.89 -3.70 8.53
N GLU A 60 1.01 -2.83 9.00
CA GLU A 60 1.15 -1.38 8.98
C GLU A 60 1.39 -0.88 10.41
N ALA A 61 2.64 -0.81 10.88
CA ALA A 61 2.90 -0.60 12.30
C ALA A 61 4.01 0.39 12.60
N ALA A 62 3.91 1.00 13.78
CA ALA A 62 4.94 1.82 14.38
C ALA A 62 5.04 1.54 15.89
N GLY A 63 6.21 1.81 16.45
CA GLY A 63 6.47 1.57 17.86
C GLY A 63 7.85 2.05 18.31
N VAL A 64 8.33 1.48 19.39
CA VAL A 64 9.62 1.84 20.01
C VAL A 64 10.45 0.57 20.23
N ILE A 65 11.71 0.61 19.88
CA ILE A 65 12.66 -0.49 20.16
C ILE A 65 12.78 -0.65 21.66
N ARG A 66 12.48 -1.88 22.14
CA ARG A 66 12.37 -2.17 23.57
C ARG A 66 13.73 -2.29 24.26
N SER A 67 14.73 -2.88 23.60
CA SER A 67 16.00 -3.23 24.23
C SER A 67 17.15 -3.27 23.22
N GLY A 68 18.38 -3.33 23.73
CA GLY A 68 19.60 -3.36 22.94
C GLY A 68 20.20 -1.97 22.68
N PRO A 69 21.19 -1.85 21.80
CA PRO A 69 21.92 -0.60 21.55
C PRO A 69 21.03 0.54 21.04
N GLU A 70 19.92 0.23 20.42
CA GLU A 70 18.97 1.19 19.84
C GLU A 70 17.67 1.31 20.67
N ALA A 71 17.67 0.86 21.92
CA ALA A 71 16.51 0.99 22.81
C ALA A 71 16.03 2.44 22.92
N GLY A 72 14.70 2.63 22.85
CA GLY A 72 14.08 3.95 22.86
C GLY A 72 13.93 4.59 21.47
N ARG A 73 14.56 4.04 20.41
CA ARG A 73 14.39 4.54 19.05
C ARG A 73 12.96 4.31 18.56
N ARG A 74 12.31 5.37 18.13
CA ARG A 74 10.99 5.36 17.53
C ARG A 74 11.09 4.89 16.08
N VAL A 75 10.28 3.91 15.69
CA VAL A 75 10.39 3.26 14.39
C VAL A 75 9.03 3.00 13.75
N THR A 76 8.99 3.05 12.42
CA THR A 76 7.97 2.40 11.60
C THR A 76 8.60 1.19 10.91
N ILE A 77 7.78 0.23 10.53
CA ILE A 77 8.22 -1.08 10.10
C ILE A 77 8.05 -1.23 8.59
N ASN A 78 9.13 -1.58 7.89
CA ASN A 78 9.01 -2.15 6.56
C ASN A 78 8.61 -3.62 6.71
N PRO A 79 7.39 -4.03 6.33
CA PRO A 79 6.90 -5.39 6.58
C PRO A 79 7.59 -6.46 5.75
N LEU A 80 8.31 -6.09 4.70
CA LEU A 80 8.91 -6.98 3.72
C LEU A 80 10.37 -7.24 4.05
N VAL A 81 10.68 -8.47 4.48
CA VAL A 81 12.04 -8.93 4.79
C VAL A 81 12.61 -9.63 3.57
N SER A 82 13.57 -9.01 2.92
CA SER A 82 14.25 -9.54 1.73
C SER A 82 15.54 -10.29 2.10
N CYS A 83 16.07 -11.12 1.18
CA CYS A 83 17.30 -11.87 1.44
C CYS A 83 18.58 -11.02 1.34
N GLY A 84 18.53 -9.84 0.73
CA GLY A 84 19.65 -8.93 0.55
C GLY A 84 20.72 -9.36 -0.49
N THR A 85 20.65 -10.58 -1.04
CA THR A 85 21.74 -11.15 -1.85
C THR A 85 21.34 -11.59 -3.27
N CYS A 86 20.04 -11.73 -3.56
CA CYS A 86 19.59 -12.09 -4.91
C CYS A 86 19.70 -10.90 -5.87
N GLU A 87 19.60 -11.16 -7.17
CA GLU A 87 19.67 -10.14 -8.23
C GLU A 87 18.74 -8.95 -7.95
N ALA A 88 17.48 -9.22 -7.64
CA ALA A 88 16.52 -8.16 -7.35
C ALA A 88 16.94 -7.29 -6.14
N CYS A 89 17.47 -7.88 -5.08
CA CYS A 89 17.95 -7.15 -3.92
C CYS A 89 19.18 -6.29 -4.24
N VAL A 90 20.15 -6.85 -4.99
CA VAL A 90 21.37 -6.13 -5.38
C VAL A 90 21.06 -4.95 -6.30
N GLU A 91 20.01 -5.06 -7.13
CA GLU A 91 19.53 -4.00 -8.00
C GLU A 91 18.62 -2.97 -7.30
N GLY A 92 18.38 -3.13 -5.99
CA GLY A 92 17.50 -2.23 -5.22
C GLY A 92 16.01 -2.41 -5.54
N ARG A 93 15.63 -3.61 -5.99
CA ARG A 93 14.26 -4.06 -6.22
C ARG A 93 13.89 -5.18 -5.24
N ASP A 94 14.21 -4.97 -3.98
CA ASP A 94 14.09 -5.96 -2.90
C ASP A 94 12.62 -6.39 -2.65
N ASN A 95 11.64 -5.54 -2.98
CA ASN A 95 10.23 -5.91 -3.04
C ASN A 95 9.93 -7.08 -4.00
N LEU A 96 10.79 -7.33 -4.98
CA LEU A 96 10.69 -8.45 -5.93
C LEU A 96 11.56 -9.66 -5.53
N CYS A 97 12.14 -9.66 -4.34
CA CYS A 97 12.95 -10.78 -3.84
C CYS A 97 12.14 -12.08 -3.85
N PRO A 98 12.63 -13.16 -4.52
CA PRO A 98 11.88 -14.42 -4.57
C PRO A 98 11.81 -15.14 -3.21
N SER A 99 12.74 -14.84 -2.31
CA SER A 99 12.80 -15.38 -0.95
C SER A 99 12.27 -14.42 0.11
N ARG A 100 11.52 -13.38 -0.30
CA ARG A 100 10.97 -12.41 0.66
C ARG A 100 10.00 -13.07 1.64
N GLN A 101 10.06 -12.62 2.89
CA GLN A 101 9.08 -12.90 3.91
C GLN A 101 8.29 -11.63 4.21
N ILE A 102 7.04 -11.77 4.58
CA ILE A 102 6.18 -10.62 4.91
C ILE A 102 5.57 -10.91 6.27
N ILE A 103 5.56 -9.93 7.18
CA ILE A 103 4.82 -10.08 8.43
C ILE A 103 3.34 -10.25 8.15
N SER A 104 2.62 -10.93 9.03
CA SER A 104 1.26 -11.43 8.82
C SER A 104 1.13 -12.52 7.74
N MET A 105 2.23 -13.17 7.37
CA MET A 105 2.26 -14.39 6.55
C MET A 105 3.33 -15.34 7.08
N PRO A 106 3.07 -16.66 7.19
CA PRO A 106 4.10 -17.60 7.64
C PRO A 106 5.40 -17.47 6.83
N PRO A 107 6.56 -17.52 7.48
CA PRO A 107 6.77 -17.89 8.87
C PRO A 107 6.69 -16.72 9.88
N ARG A 108 6.27 -15.50 9.46
CA ARG A 108 6.28 -14.31 10.31
C ARG A 108 4.89 -13.95 10.81
N GLU A 109 4.77 -13.78 12.12
CA GLU A 109 3.60 -13.20 12.75
C GLU A 109 3.46 -11.71 12.40
N GLY A 110 2.24 -11.18 12.52
CA GLY A 110 1.93 -9.79 12.20
C GLY A 110 1.93 -8.87 13.42
N SER A 111 1.47 -7.65 13.18
CA SER A 111 1.55 -6.53 14.12
C SER A 111 0.30 -6.31 14.97
N PHE A 112 -0.74 -7.15 14.87
CA PHE A 112 -1.88 -7.05 15.80
C PHE A 112 -1.55 -7.68 17.15
N ALA A 113 -0.47 -7.21 17.78
CA ALA A 113 0.08 -7.67 19.04
C ALA A 113 0.74 -6.51 19.79
N GLU A 114 1.02 -6.71 21.07
CA GLU A 114 1.77 -5.71 21.86
C GLU A 114 3.23 -5.58 21.40
N ARG A 115 3.82 -6.64 20.83
CA ARG A 115 5.24 -6.68 20.43
C ARG A 115 5.45 -7.46 19.15
N LEU A 116 6.50 -7.05 18.43
CA LEU A 116 6.93 -7.69 17.20
C LEU A 116 8.46 -7.77 17.16
N ALA A 117 9.02 -8.88 16.67
CA ALA A 117 10.44 -9.02 16.36
C ALA A 117 10.69 -8.79 14.87
N MET A 118 11.64 -7.89 14.53
CA MET A 118 11.95 -7.55 13.13
C MET A 118 13.46 -7.36 12.95
N PRO A 119 13.99 -7.68 11.76
CA PRO A 119 15.36 -7.30 11.41
C PRO A 119 15.55 -5.78 11.56
N THR A 120 16.68 -5.38 12.14
CA THR A 120 16.97 -3.94 12.34
C THR A 120 17.03 -3.15 11.03
N SER A 121 17.38 -3.81 9.93
CA SER A 121 17.35 -3.24 8.56
C SER A 121 15.95 -2.86 8.09
N ASN A 122 14.91 -3.45 8.67
CA ASN A 122 13.50 -3.17 8.35
C ASN A 122 12.88 -2.06 9.21
N LEU A 123 13.67 -1.47 10.11
CA LEU A 123 13.21 -0.45 11.06
C LEU A 123 13.63 0.95 10.58
N VAL A 124 12.65 1.75 10.20
CA VAL A 124 12.87 3.13 9.75
C VAL A 124 12.62 4.09 10.91
N THR A 125 13.59 4.95 11.21
CA THR A 125 13.47 5.93 12.29
C THR A 125 12.36 6.93 12.02
N VAL A 126 11.50 7.13 13.01
CA VAL A 126 10.42 8.12 13.00
C VAL A 126 10.92 9.41 13.67
N PRO A 127 10.90 10.56 12.99
CA PRO A 127 11.23 11.85 13.60
C PRO A 127 10.33 12.16 14.79
N ASP A 128 10.86 12.86 15.81
CA ASP A 128 10.12 13.18 17.04
C ASP A 128 8.84 13.99 16.78
N ALA A 129 8.86 14.83 15.76
CA ALA A 129 7.70 15.63 15.37
C ALA A 129 6.55 14.83 14.76
N VAL A 130 6.78 13.55 14.36
CA VAL A 130 5.76 12.70 13.74
C VAL A 130 5.17 11.76 14.80
N PRO A 131 3.87 11.83 15.09
CA PRO A 131 3.22 10.87 15.97
C PRO A 131 3.33 9.44 15.45
N LEU A 132 3.50 8.44 16.33
CA LEU A 132 3.65 7.04 15.90
C LEU A 132 2.43 6.53 15.14
N TRP A 133 1.22 6.95 15.51
CA TRP A 133 0.00 6.58 14.80
C TRP A 133 -0.09 7.16 13.37
N HIS A 134 0.62 8.28 13.08
CA HIS A 134 0.85 8.72 11.70
C HIS A 134 1.92 7.87 11.02
N ALA A 135 2.97 7.50 11.77
CA ALA A 135 4.07 6.73 11.21
C ALA A 135 3.65 5.31 10.78
N ALA A 136 2.62 4.73 11.41
CA ALA A 136 2.05 3.45 10.97
C ALA A 136 1.48 3.51 9.53
N LEU A 137 1.08 4.69 9.06
CA LEU A 137 0.60 4.90 7.69
C LEU A 137 1.73 4.95 6.64
N THR A 138 2.99 4.83 7.07
CA THR A 138 4.14 4.85 6.13
C THR A 138 4.06 3.69 5.14
N GLU A 139 3.59 2.53 5.56
CA GLU A 139 3.47 1.36 4.69
C GLU A 139 2.51 1.62 3.52
N PRO A 140 1.21 1.95 3.71
CA PRO A 140 0.31 2.22 2.59
C PRO A 140 0.72 3.45 1.78
N MET A 141 1.36 4.45 2.41
CA MET A 141 1.94 5.60 1.70
C MET A 141 3.10 5.19 0.80
N ALA A 142 3.97 4.27 1.24
CA ALA A 142 5.08 3.73 0.45
C ALA A 142 4.57 2.96 -0.78
N CYS A 143 3.46 2.24 -0.66
CA CYS A 143 2.79 1.58 -1.78
C CYS A 143 2.39 2.59 -2.87
N GLY A 144 1.70 3.66 -2.49
CA GLY A 144 1.33 4.75 -3.39
C GLY A 144 2.55 5.47 -3.99
N TRP A 145 3.56 5.74 -3.17
CA TRP A 145 4.80 6.37 -3.61
C TRP A 145 5.54 5.54 -4.67
N HIS A 146 5.66 4.25 -4.43
CA HIS A 146 6.32 3.32 -5.35
C HIS A 146 5.58 3.23 -6.69
N ALA A 147 4.26 3.09 -6.66
CA ALA A 147 3.42 3.04 -7.86
C ALA A 147 3.59 4.30 -8.71
N VAL A 148 3.52 5.49 -8.09
CA VAL A 148 3.72 6.77 -8.77
C VAL A 148 5.13 6.89 -9.33
N LYS A 149 6.16 6.52 -8.55
CA LYS A 149 7.56 6.54 -9.01
C LYS A 149 7.80 5.66 -10.24
N LEU A 150 7.20 4.45 -10.28
CA LEU A 150 7.28 3.57 -11.44
C LEU A 150 6.57 4.17 -12.65
N ALA A 151 5.36 4.69 -12.47
CA ALA A 151 4.58 5.31 -13.54
C ALA A 151 5.30 6.53 -14.14
N LEU A 152 5.83 7.42 -13.31
CA LEU A 152 6.54 8.62 -13.79
C LEU A 152 7.83 8.30 -14.54
N ARG A 153 8.48 7.16 -14.29
CA ARG A 153 9.63 6.71 -15.11
C ARG A 153 9.26 6.32 -16.53
N LEU A 154 8.00 5.97 -16.77
CA LEU A 154 7.46 5.60 -18.07
C LEU A 154 6.86 6.81 -18.81
N ALA A 155 6.77 7.97 -18.14
CA ALA A 155 6.12 9.14 -18.68
C ALA A 155 6.99 9.87 -19.70
N HIS A 156 6.37 10.33 -20.80
CA HIS A 156 7.01 11.15 -21.82
C HIS A 156 6.84 12.67 -21.58
N ARG A 157 6.16 13.04 -20.50
CA ARG A 157 5.88 14.43 -20.10
C ARG A 157 6.43 14.73 -18.72
N ALA A 158 6.75 16.00 -18.47
CA ALA A 158 7.11 16.43 -17.13
C ALA A 158 5.93 16.29 -16.17
N PRO A 159 6.12 15.86 -14.91
CA PRO A 159 5.03 15.67 -13.95
C PRO A 159 4.11 16.90 -13.83
N GLY A 160 4.68 18.12 -13.86
CA GLY A 160 3.91 19.36 -13.73
C GLY A 160 2.94 19.65 -14.88
N ASP A 161 3.11 18.99 -16.03
CA ASP A 161 2.27 19.13 -17.23
C ASP A 161 1.25 17.98 -17.37
N MET A 162 1.28 17.01 -16.44
CA MET A 162 0.42 15.84 -16.46
C MET A 162 -0.89 16.09 -15.70
N HIS A 163 -1.95 15.47 -16.20
CA HIS A 163 -3.19 15.24 -15.46
C HIS A 163 -3.25 13.77 -15.06
N ALA A 164 -3.44 13.49 -13.78
CA ALA A 164 -3.59 12.15 -13.24
C ALA A 164 -4.99 11.93 -12.67
N VAL A 165 -5.52 10.72 -12.90
CA VAL A 165 -6.77 10.25 -12.28
C VAL A 165 -6.44 9.06 -11.38
N VAL A 166 -6.93 9.08 -10.15
CA VAL A 166 -6.81 7.99 -9.19
C VAL A 166 -8.19 7.34 -9.01
N LEU A 167 -8.28 6.06 -9.25
CA LEU A 167 -9.50 5.27 -9.03
C LEU A 167 -9.50 4.70 -7.62
N GLY A 168 -10.48 5.12 -6.80
CA GLY A 168 -10.64 4.75 -5.41
C GLY A 168 -10.03 5.75 -4.43
N GLY A 169 -10.84 6.23 -3.47
CA GLY A 169 -10.45 7.13 -2.38
C GLY A 169 -10.10 6.42 -1.07
N GLY A 170 -9.67 5.16 -1.12
CA GLY A 170 -9.14 4.41 0.04
C GLY A 170 -7.71 4.82 0.39
N ALA A 171 -7.10 4.12 1.37
CA ALA A 171 -5.74 4.42 1.85
C ALA A 171 -4.70 4.44 0.71
N ILE A 172 -4.73 3.44 -0.17
CA ILE A 172 -3.83 3.35 -1.32
C ILE A 172 -4.08 4.48 -2.33
N GLY A 173 -5.35 4.78 -2.63
CA GLY A 173 -5.68 5.85 -3.58
C GLY A 173 -5.27 7.23 -3.07
N ILE A 174 -5.55 7.53 -1.80
CA ILE A 174 -5.13 8.79 -1.18
C ILE A 174 -3.61 8.86 -1.03
N GLY A 175 -2.95 7.76 -0.62
CA GLY A 175 -1.50 7.66 -0.61
C GLY A 175 -0.90 7.94 -1.99
N SER A 176 -1.51 7.43 -3.07
CA SER A 176 -1.10 7.70 -4.45
C SER A 176 -1.34 9.17 -4.85
N ALA A 177 -2.48 9.76 -4.50
CA ALA A 177 -2.78 11.17 -4.80
C ALA A 177 -1.78 12.12 -4.12
N LEU A 178 -1.49 11.89 -2.84
CA LEU A 178 -0.48 12.64 -2.09
C LEU A 178 0.93 12.45 -2.70
N SER A 179 1.26 11.23 -3.12
CA SER A 179 2.53 10.91 -3.76
C SER A 179 2.67 11.57 -5.14
N LEU A 180 1.59 11.64 -5.93
CA LEU A 180 1.55 12.37 -7.20
C LEU A 180 1.86 13.85 -6.98
N ALA A 181 1.20 14.49 -6.03
CA ALA A 181 1.44 15.90 -5.71
C ALA A 181 2.88 16.12 -5.22
N ALA A 182 3.40 15.27 -4.31
CA ALA A 182 4.77 15.36 -3.80
C ALA A 182 5.83 15.13 -4.87
N GLN A 183 5.53 14.37 -5.93
CA GLN A 183 6.41 14.12 -7.08
C GLN A 183 6.16 15.11 -8.25
N GLY A 184 5.39 16.18 -8.01
CA GLY A 184 5.27 17.33 -8.92
C GLY A 184 4.09 17.29 -9.87
N VAL A 185 3.19 16.31 -9.80
CA VAL A 185 1.95 16.29 -10.59
C VAL A 185 0.96 17.29 -9.99
N ARG A 186 0.60 18.33 -10.75
CA ARG A 186 -0.23 19.44 -10.24
C ARG A 186 -1.72 19.22 -10.38
N SER A 187 -2.16 18.43 -11.35
CA SER A 187 -3.57 18.13 -11.63
C SER A 187 -3.87 16.70 -11.27
N VAL A 188 -4.52 16.48 -10.13
CA VAL A 188 -4.88 15.16 -9.61
C VAL A 188 -6.37 15.13 -9.30
N THR A 189 -7.09 14.23 -9.96
CA THR A 189 -8.50 13.93 -9.72
C THR A 189 -8.64 12.56 -9.09
N VAL A 190 -9.43 12.42 -8.03
CA VAL A 190 -9.72 11.15 -7.36
C VAL A 190 -11.18 10.78 -7.57
N LEU A 191 -11.44 9.58 -8.06
CA LEU A 191 -12.79 9.04 -8.22
C LEU A 191 -13.14 8.11 -7.06
N GLU A 192 -14.22 8.43 -6.33
CA GLU A 192 -14.69 7.67 -5.18
C GLU A 192 -16.22 7.52 -5.22
N THR A 193 -16.67 6.28 -5.28
CA THR A 193 -18.11 5.98 -5.42
C THR A 193 -18.89 5.99 -4.10
N ASN A 194 -18.21 5.84 -2.96
CA ASN A 194 -18.86 5.90 -1.66
C ASN A 194 -19.14 7.37 -1.28
N PRO A 195 -20.42 7.80 -1.17
CA PRO A 195 -20.76 9.21 -1.00
C PRO A 195 -20.27 9.77 0.34
N VAL A 196 -20.26 8.97 1.42
CA VAL A 196 -19.81 9.40 2.73
C VAL A 196 -18.29 9.64 2.73
N ARG A 197 -17.53 8.75 2.08
CA ARG A 197 -16.09 8.91 1.93
C ARG A 197 -15.76 10.10 1.02
N LEU A 198 -16.48 10.23 -0.09
CA LEU A 198 -16.31 11.32 -1.05
C LEU A 198 -16.50 12.70 -0.37
N GLU A 199 -17.56 12.87 0.40
CA GLU A 199 -17.81 14.11 1.16
C GLU A 199 -16.69 14.40 2.16
N ARG A 200 -16.26 13.39 2.90
CA ARG A 200 -15.15 13.53 3.86
C ARG A 200 -13.85 13.95 3.17
N LEU A 201 -13.50 13.30 2.04
CA LEU A 201 -12.29 13.60 1.29
C LEU A 201 -12.29 15.03 0.73
N ARG A 202 -13.41 15.51 0.21
CA ARG A 202 -13.56 16.89 -0.26
C ARG A 202 -13.30 17.92 0.85
N ARG A 203 -13.73 17.62 2.05
CA ARG A 203 -13.53 18.49 3.22
C ARG A 203 -12.09 18.44 3.73
N ASP A 204 -11.52 17.25 3.83
CA ASP A 204 -10.24 17.01 4.53
C ASP A 204 -9.02 17.22 3.60
N LEU A 205 -9.19 17.13 2.28
CA LEU A 205 -8.12 17.24 1.28
C LEU A 205 -8.50 18.18 0.11
N PRO A 206 -8.80 19.48 0.41
CA PRO A 206 -9.31 20.42 -0.59
C PRO A 206 -8.34 20.75 -1.74
N GLN A 207 -7.09 20.30 -1.65
CA GLN A 207 -6.08 20.46 -2.71
C GLN A 207 -6.27 19.52 -3.90
N PHE A 208 -7.15 18.52 -3.79
CA PHE A 208 -7.47 17.58 -4.87
C PHE A 208 -8.91 17.76 -5.34
N GLU A 209 -9.17 17.35 -6.58
CA GLU A 209 -10.51 17.24 -7.11
C GLU A 209 -11.09 15.85 -6.81
N PHE A 210 -12.32 15.79 -6.25
CA PHE A 210 -12.98 14.54 -5.90
C PHE A 210 -14.34 14.45 -6.57
N HIS A 211 -14.57 13.36 -7.32
CA HIS A 211 -15.83 13.12 -8.06
C HIS A 211 -16.31 11.68 -7.87
N ALA A 212 -17.61 11.46 -8.09
CA ALA A 212 -18.18 10.12 -8.01
C ALA A 212 -17.88 9.28 -9.25
N SER A 213 -17.80 9.95 -10.43
CA SER A 213 -17.52 9.31 -11.71
C SER A 213 -16.56 10.17 -12.56
N PHE A 214 -16.10 9.60 -13.67
CA PHE A 214 -15.24 10.32 -14.62
C PHE A 214 -16.04 11.38 -15.41
N GLU A 215 -17.29 11.11 -15.68
CA GLU A 215 -18.22 12.03 -16.34
C GLU A 215 -18.43 13.29 -15.48
N ASP A 216 -18.63 13.12 -14.17
CA ASP A 216 -18.77 14.23 -13.22
C ASP A 216 -17.49 15.08 -13.12
N ALA A 217 -16.34 14.50 -13.39
CA ALA A 217 -15.04 15.18 -13.46
C ALA A 217 -14.81 15.96 -14.76
N GLY A 218 -15.81 16.06 -15.64
CA GLY A 218 -15.73 16.78 -16.91
C GLY A 218 -14.98 16.01 -18.01
N SER A 219 -14.74 14.72 -17.85
CA SER A 219 -14.22 13.77 -18.85
C SER A 219 -12.91 14.19 -19.55
N LYS A 220 -12.06 14.99 -18.87
CA LYS A 220 -10.73 15.33 -19.36
C LYS A 220 -9.82 14.10 -19.28
N ALA A 221 -9.45 13.55 -20.42
CA ALA A 221 -8.61 12.35 -20.49
C ALA A 221 -7.26 12.55 -19.76
N PRO A 222 -6.88 11.66 -18.81
CA PRO A 222 -5.66 11.77 -18.06
C PRO A 222 -4.42 11.23 -18.81
N ASP A 223 -3.25 11.77 -18.50
CA ASP A 223 -1.95 11.24 -18.93
C ASP A 223 -1.59 9.97 -18.14
N LEU A 224 -2.04 9.88 -16.88
CA LEU A 224 -1.77 8.80 -15.95
C LEU A 224 -3.05 8.41 -15.21
N VAL A 225 -3.33 7.12 -15.14
CA VAL A 225 -4.36 6.55 -14.25
C VAL A 225 -3.71 5.65 -13.21
N ILE A 226 -4.02 5.87 -11.93
CA ILE A 226 -3.69 4.93 -10.84
C ILE A 226 -4.93 4.12 -10.50
N ASP A 227 -4.93 2.82 -10.77
CA ASP A 227 -6.00 1.95 -10.29
C ASP A 227 -5.64 1.39 -8.90
N ALA A 228 -6.16 2.04 -7.86
CA ALA A 228 -5.97 1.67 -6.46
C ALA A 228 -7.07 0.73 -5.93
N VAL A 229 -7.96 0.25 -6.78
CA VAL A 229 -9.08 -0.65 -6.44
C VAL A 229 -8.85 -2.05 -6.98
N GLY A 230 -8.60 -2.17 -8.29
CA GLY A 230 -8.19 -3.42 -8.90
C GLY A 230 -9.32 -4.40 -9.21
N PHE A 231 -10.55 -3.93 -9.42
CA PHE A 231 -11.64 -4.73 -9.94
C PHE A 231 -11.78 -4.60 -11.46
N GLU A 232 -12.50 -5.54 -12.08
CA GLU A 232 -12.77 -5.51 -13.51
C GLU A 232 -13.35 -4.16 -13.99
N PRO A 233 -14.35 -3.55 -13.34
CA PRO A 233 -14.87 -2.25 -13.75
C PRO A 233 -13.82 -1.12 -13.67
N THR A 234 -12.96 -1.09 -12.66
CA THR A 234 -11.95 -0.04 -12.55
C THR A 234 -10.83 -0.19 -13.57
N ARG A 235 -10.42 -1.41 -13.90
CA ARG A 235 -9.50 -1.68 -15.01
C ARG A 235 -10.08 -1.27 -16.36
N LEU A 236 -11.37 -1.54 -16.59
CA LEU A 236 -12.06 -1.10 -17.80
C LEU A 236 -12.09 0.43 -17.89
N ILE A 237 -12.51 1.10 -16.83
CA ILE A 237 -12.49 2.57 -16.77
C ILE A 237 -11.07 3.08 -17.05
N ALA A 238 -10.03 2.57 -16.36
CA ALA A 238 -8.66 3.00 -16.57
C ALA A 238 -8.23 2.92 -18.04
N SER A 239 -8.47 1.75 -18.68
CA SER A 239 -8.10 1.54 -20.09
C SER A 239 -8.94 2.35 -21.08
N THR A 240 -10.12 2.81 -20.68
CA THR A 240 -11.03 3.61 -21.53
C THR A 240 -10.73 5.10 -21.46
N ILE A 241 -10.42 5.64 -20.25
CA ILE A 241 -10.29 7.09 -20.05
C ILE A 241 -8.88 7.63 -20.32
N VAL A 242 -7.84 6.81 -20.19
CA VAL A 242 -6.47 7.25 -20.38
C VAL A 242 -6.20 7.71 -21.81
N LYS A 243 -5.38 8.77 -21.98
CA LYS A 243 -4.99 9.29 -23.31
C LYS A 243 -4.24 8.25 -24.14
N PRO A 244 -4.22 8.40 -25.49
CA PRO A 244 -3.22 7.74 -26.33
C PRO A 244 -1.78 7.99 -25.79
N GLY A 245 -0.97 6.95 -25.73
CA GLY A 245 0.38 7.02 -25.16
C GLY A 245 0.41 7.19 -23.64
N GLY A 246 -0.75 7.13 -22.97
CA GLY A 246 -0.84 7.30 -21.51
C GLY A 246 -0.49 6.04 -20.73
N ILE A 247 -0.46 6.18 -19.40
CA ILE A 247 0.03 5.15 -18.49
C ILE A 247 -1.07 4.76 -17.51
N ILE A 248 -1.18 3.45 -17.25
CA ILE A 248 -2.01 2.88 -16.18
C ILE A 248 -1.07 2.20 -15.18
N ALA A 249 -0.98 2.71 -13.96
CA ALA A 249 -0.33 2.02 -12.86
C ALA A 249 -1.40 1.30 -12.03
N HIS A 250 -1.27 -0.02 -11.93
CA HIS A 250 -2.22 -0.89 -11.26
C HIS A 250 -1.62 -1.40 -9.95
N ILE A 251 -2.26 -1.08 -8.84
CA ILE A 251 -1.83 -1.43 -7.49
C ILE A 251 -2.93 -2.15 -6.70
N GLY A 252 -4.19 -1.93 -7.04
CA GLY A 252 -5.32 -2.57 -6.37
C GLY A 252 -5.37 -4.08 -6.59
N LEU A 253 -5.72 -4.83 -5.57
CA LEU A 253 -5.77 -6.31 -5.59
C LEU A 253 -7.21 -6.86 -5.48
N GLY A 254 -8.21 -6.11 -5.94
CA GLY A 254 -9.61 -6.48 -5.79
C GLY A 254 -10.00 -7.79 -6.50
N GLN A 255 -9.47 -8.04 -7.70
CA GLN A 255 -9.80 -9.21 -8.52
C GLN A 255 -8.62 -9.62 -9.42
N ALA A 256 -8.43 -10.93 -9.64
CA ALA A 256 -7.25 -11.44 -10.33
C ALA A 256 -7.23 -11.17 -11.85
N THR A 257 -8.37 -11.18 -12.54
CA THR A 257 -8.44 -11.14 -14.01
C THR A 257 -9.52 -10.19 -14.53
N GLY A 258 -9.51 -9.91 -15.84
CA GLY A 258 -10.56 -9.19 -16.57
C GLY A 258 -10.42 -7.65 -16.60
N GLY A 259 -11.27 -7.01 -17.36
CA GLY A 259 -11.54 -5.57 -17.35
C GLY A 259 -10.69 -4.68 -18.25
N LEU A 260 -9.62 -5.16 -18.88
CA LEU A 260 -8.83 -4.32 -19.79
C LEU A 260 -9.37 -4.32 -21.22
N ASP A 261 -9.50 -3.15 -21.83
CA ASP A 261 -9.72 -3.02 -23.30
C ASP A 261 -8.38 -3.18 -24.02
N ILE A 262 -7.98 -4.43 -24.24
CA ILE A 262 -6.69 -4.78 -24.86
C ILE A 262 -6.58 -4.22 -26.28
N ARG A 263 -7.69 -4.21 -27.06
CA ARG A 263 -7.67 -3.67 -28.41
C ARG A 263 -7.35 -2.17 -28.40
N ARG A 264 -8.03 -1.40 -27.55
CA ARG A 264 -7.76 0.03 -27.38
C ARG A 264 -6.33 0.27 -26.89
N MET A 265 -5.88 -0.48 -25.91
CA MET A 265 -4.52 -0.36 -25.39
C MET A 265 -3.48 -0.53 -26.49
N THR A 266 -3.64 -1.54 -27.35
CA THR A 266 -2.75 -1.77 -28.49
C THR A 266 -2.81 -0.63 -29.52
N LEU A 267 -4.01 -0.22 -29.92
CA LEU A 267 -4.19 0.81 -30.94
C LEU A 267 -3.78 2.21 -30.49
N GLN A 268 -3.71 2.45 -29.21
CA GLN A 268 -3.40 3.76 -28.59
C GLN A 268 -2.04 3.78 -27.87
N GLU A 269 -1.25 2.71 -27.98
CA GLU A 269 0.08 2.57 -27.31
C GLU A 269 0.00 2.85 -25.80
N ILE A 270 -1.06 2.36 -25.12
CA ILE A 270 -1.25 2.55 -23.68
C ILE A 270 -0.33 1.61 -22.91
N THR A 271 0.46 2.16 -22.00
CA THR A 271 1.31 1.37 -21.09
C THR A 271 0.52 0.95 -19.85
N PHE A 272 0.51 -0.36 -19.56
CA PHE A 272 -0.02 -0.91 -18.29
C PHE A 272 1.14 -1.44 -17.45
N CYS A 273 1.23 -0.98 -16.21
CA CYS A 273 2.32 -1.34 -15.30
C CYS A 273 1.71 -1.83 -13.98
N GLY A 274 1.96 -3.09 -13.64
CA GLY A 274 1.67 -3.65 -12.33
C GLY A 274 2.69 -3.13 -11.29
N THR A 275 2.23 -2.84 -10.09
CA THR A 275 3.08 -2.34 -9.00
C THR A 275 2.88 -3.17 -7.75
N TYR A 276 3.98 -3.45 -7.04
CA TYR A 276 3.99 -4.23 -5.80
C TYR A 276 5.02 -3.66 -4.84
N THR A 277 4.62 -3.57 -3.57
CA THR A 277 5.52 -3.12 -2.49
C THR A 277 5.33 -4.02 -1.29
#